data_706869898bfaf072f9781701d3b1226e
#
_entry.id   706869898bfaf072f9781701d3b1226e
#
_cell.length_a   1.000
_cell.length_b   1.000
_cell.length_c   1.000
_cell.angle_alpha   90.00
_cell.angle_beta   90.00
_cell.angle_gamma   90.00
#
_symmetry.space_group_name_H-M   'P 1'
#
loop_
_entity.id
_entity.type
_entity.pdbx_description
1 polymer ?
#
loop_
_entity_poly.entity_id
_entity_poly.type
_entity_poly.pdbx_seq_one_letter_code
_entity_poly.pdbx_strand_id
1 'polypeptide(L)'
;MGYTAQFGNGLSGTIAVEAPRKTLIIDGTLPSTVGAVVNQYGGFQAPDVVANLRIDQAWGSAQIMGALHDVNATYYSGVGASAASLGSGHPDDKVGWVIGGGIKLNAPFIGQGDYVQAQVSYTQGALRYVFQTTQPSWSINDTGNSAGFGIMSDAVYNGTITGVGINAATSLELTTAWNVNAAYEHFWNPRWRTSLYGGYAQVSYSSNANSILCGFGANGVVNNGCDSDWQTWWVGSRTQWNVTKDFYMGVDVMYSRLDSATASVSPTLGALAISPNLGVQVPKVDPDNWAFRFRVHRDFYP
;
A
#
# COMPACT_ATOMS: atom_id res chain seq x y z
N MET A 1 -14.25 6.70 16.43
CA MET A 1 -14.48 7.68 17.51
C MET A 1 -13.20 8.49 17.66
N GLY A 2 -13.30 9.84 17.71
CA GLY A 2 -12.10 10.68 17.83
C GLY A 2 -12.39 11.95 18.64
N TYR A 3 -11.33 12.52 19.16
CA TYR A 3 -11.35 13.80 19.87
C TYR A 3 -10.29 14.72 19.29
N THR A 4 -10.67 15.95 18.97
CA THR A 4 -9.76 17.00 18.49
C THR A 4 -9.72 18.15 19.49
N ALA A 5 -8.53 18.48 19.95
CA ALA A 5 -8.26 19.66 20.77
C ALA A 5 -7.70 20.79 19.91
N GLN A 6 -8.15 22.02 20.18
CA GLN A 6 -7.62 23.25 19.60
C GLN A 6 -6.73 23.94 20.64
N PHE A 7 -5.45 24.15 20.32
CA PHE A 7 -4.48 24.74 21.25
C PHE A 7 -4.26 26.24 21.03
N GLY A 8 -4.97 26.84 20.08
CA GLY A 8 -4.78 28.21 19.66
C GLY A 8 -3.69 28.37 18.59
N ASN A 9 -3.59 29.57 18.02
CA ASN A 9 -2.61 29.91 16.96
C ASN A 9 -2.56 28.90 15.79
N GLY A 10 -3.73 28.32 15.44
CA GLY A 10 -3.84 27.34 14.36
C GLY A 10 -3.32 25.94 14.70
N LEU A 11 -2.87 25.68 15.93
CA LEU A 11 -2.42 24.36 16.36
C LEU A 11 -3.59 23.52 16.86
N SER A 12 -3.72 22.31 16.34
CA SER A 12 -4.71 21.31 16.74
C SER A 12 -4.10 19.93 16.86
N GLY A 13 -4.66 19.10 17.72
CA GLY A 13 -4.24 17.70 17.89
C GLY A 13 -5.46 16.79 17.94
N THR A 14 -5.38 15.66 17.28
CA THR A 14 -6.45 14.66 17.24
C THR A 14 -5.92 13.31 17.70
N ILE A 15 -6.72 12.63 18.50
CA ILE A 15 -6.56 11.20 18.77
C ILE A 15 -7.86 10.48 18.41
N ALA A 16 -7.77 9.34 17.74
CA ALA A 16 -8.94 8.59 17.31
C ALA A 16 -8.70 7.08 17.40
N VAL A 17 -9.79 6.34 17.54
CA VAL A 17 -9.84 4.90 17.31
C VAL A 17 -10.69 4.65 16.07
N GLU A 18 -10.17 3.85 15.13
CA GLU A 18 -10.76 3.60 13.82
C GLU A 18 -10.91 2.10 13.56
N ALA A 19 -11.72 1.75 12.58
CA ALA A 19 -11.75 0.37 12.09
C ALA A 19 -10.38 0.00 11.50
N PRO A 20 -9.85 -1.20 11.77
CA PRO A 20 -8.52 -1.60 11.31
C PRO A 20 -8.36 -1.48 9.79
N ARG A 21 -7.28 -0.86 9.36
CA ARG A 21 -6.92 -0.71 7.95
C ARG A 21 -6.01 -1.85 7.52
N LYS A 22 -6.59 -3.03 7.33
CA LYS A 22 -5.86 -4.26 6.97
C LYS A 22 -5.62 -4.38 5.46
N THR A 23 -4.43 -4.84 5.04
CA THR A 23 -4.21 -5.40 3.70
C THR A 23 -4.48 -6.90 3.74
N LEU A 24 -3.47 -7.70 3.91
CA LEU A 24 -3.58 -9.13 4.16
C LEU A 24 -2.34 -9.62 4.93
N ILE A 25 -2.45 -10.81 5.52
CA ILE A 25 -1.31 -11.58 6.01
C ILE A 25 -1.16 -12.81 5.12
N ILE A 26 0.06 -13.12 4.73
CA ILE A 26 0.38 -14.25 3.84
C ILE A 26 0.98 -15.39 4.67
N ASP A 27 0.37 -16.57 4.56
CA ASP A 27 1.01 -17.83 4.91
C ASP A 27 1.72 -18.39 3.67
N GLY A 28 3.04 -18.37 3.67
CA GLY A 28 3.85 -18.83 2.53
C GLY A 28 3.79 -20.34 2.26
N THR A 29 3.14 -21.12 3.12
CA THR A 29 3.01 -22.58 2.96
C THR A 29 1.71 -23.01 2.30
N LEU A 30 0.70 -22.13 2.30
CA LEU A 30 -0.54 -22.43 1.64
C LEU A 30 -0.33 -22.37 0.11
N PRO A 31 -0.68 -23.43 -0.63
CA PRO A 31 -0.63 -23.36 -2.07
C PRO A 31 -1.56 -22.24 -2.51
N SER A 32 -1.00 -21.20 -3.11
CA SER A 32 -1.80 -20.23 -3.83
C SER A 32 -2.36 -20.97 -5.06
N THR A 33 -3.52 -21.57 -4.91
CA THR A 33 -4.28 -22.00 -6.09
C THR A 33 -4.51 -20.75 -6.93
N VAL A 34 -4.23 -20.88 -8.20
CA VAL A 34 -4.34 -19.87 -9.24
C VAL A 34 -5.39 -18.81 -8.89
N GLY A 35 -4.92 -17.62 -8.50
CA GLY A 35 -5.78 -16.44 -8.33
C GLY A 35 -6.25 -16.04 -6.94
N ALA A 36 -5.91 -16.75 -5.89
CA ALA A 36 -6.33 -16.34 -4.54
C ALA A 36 -5.19 -16.46 -3.52
N VAL A 37 -4.61 -15.33 -3.17
CA VAL A 37 -3.88 -15.23 -1.90
C VAL A 37 -4.94 -15.24 -0.80
N VAL A 38 -4.99 -16.31 -0.02
CA VAL A 38 -5.94 -16.40 1.09
C VAL A 38 -5.44 -15.48 2.21
N ASN A 39 -6.26 -14.52 2.56
CA ASN A 39 -5.95 -13.63 3.68
C ASN A 39 -5.97 -14.41 5.00
N GLN A 40 -4.86 -14.38 5.70
CA GLN A 40 -4.64 -15.09 6.97
C GLN A 40 -4.76 -14.18 8.20
N TYR A 41 -5.51 -13.09 8.12
CA TYR A 41 -5.85 -12.34 9.34
C TYR A 41 -6.73 -13.16 10.28
N GLY A 42 -6.37 -13.17 11.57
CA GLY A 42 -7.07 -13.89 12.65
C GLY A 42 -8.41 -13.28 13.07
N GLY A 43 -8.82 -12.17 12.44
CA GLY A 43 -10.06 -11.48 12.72
C GLY A 43 -9.85 -10.10 13.34
N PHE A 44 -10.91 -9.54 13.94
CA PHE A 44 -10.84 -8.27 14.65
C PHE A 44 -10.50 -8.54 16.13
N GLN A 45 -9.38 -8.01 16.59
CA GLN A 45 -8.98 -8.04 18.00
C GLN A 45 -8.93 -6.64 18.60
N ALA A 46 -8.30 -5.68 17.90
CA ALA A 46 -8.20 -4.30 18.36
C ALA A 46 -8.46 -3.30 17.22
N PRO A 47 -9.01 -2.11 17.53
CA PRO A 47 -9.08 -1.02 16.57
C PRO A 47 -7.71 -0.39 16.34
N ASP A 48 -7.54 0.30 15.20
CA ASP A 48 -6.38 1.16 14.99
C ASP A 48 -6.48 2.39 15.89
N VAL A 49 -5.36 2.75 16.51
CA VAL A 49 -5.21 4.00 17.28
C VAL A 49 -4.43 4.99 16.43
N VAL A 50 -5.04 6.12 16.12
CA VAL A 50 -4.47 7.14 15.24
C VAL A 50 -4.34 8.46 15.99
N ALA A 51 -3.22 9.15 15.80
CA ALA A 51 -3.01 10.49 16.33
C ALA A 51 -2.39 11.39 15.28
N ASN A 52 -2.73 12.68 15.32
CA ASN A 52 -2.07 13.69 14.52
C ASN A 52 -1.92 15.03 15.27
N LEU A 53 -0.94 15.80 14.83
CA LEU A 53 -0.74 17.19 15.21
C LEU A 53 -0.69 18.03 13.94
N ARG A 54 -1.51 19.09 13.87
CA ARG A 54 -1.65 19.96 12.72
C ARG A 54 -1.50 21.42 13.10
N ILE A 55 -0.81 22.17 12.27
CA ILE A 55 -0.71 23.62 12.35
C ILE A 55 -1.21 24.25 11.04
N ASP A 56 -2.10 25.24 11.16
CA ASP A 56 -2.60 26.06 10.05
C ASP A 56 -2.19 27.51 10.26
N GLN A 57 -1.51 28.10 9.27
CA GLN A 57 -0.95 29.44 9.31
C GLN A 57 -1.17 30.16 7.97
N ALA A 58 -0.87 31.47 7.94
CA ALA A 58 -0.97 32.24 6.71
C ALA A 58 -0.06 31.72 5.57
N TRP A 59 1.07 31.09 5.91
CA TRP A 59 1.98 30.47 4.93
C TRP A 59 1.45 29.14 4.38
N GLY A 60 0.47 28.51 5.04
CA GLY A 60 -0.04 27.20 4.68
C GLY A 60 -0.35 26.34 5.88
N SER A 61 -0.14 25.02 5.76
CA SER A 61 -0.37 24.08 6.85
C SER A 61 0.69 22.98 6.89
N ALA A 62 0.95 22.42 8.07
CA ALA A 62 1.77 21.23 8.24
C ALA A 62 1.09 20.27 9.23
N GLN A 63 1.34 18.97 9.03
CA GLN A 63 0.79 17.93 9.89
C GLN A 63 1.81 16.80 10.04
N ILE A 64 1.90 16.25 11.25
CA ILE A 64 2.51 14.94 11.51
C ILE A 64 1.41 13.99 12.00
N MET A 65 1.54 12.72 11.68
CA MET A 65 0.58 11.71 12.10
C MET A 65 1.28 10.39 12.41
N GLY A 66 0.66 9.58 13.26
CA GLY A 66 1.05 8.21 13.54
C GLY A 66 -0.16 7.34 13.81
N ALA A 67 -0.01 6.04 13.57
CA ALA A 67 -1.01 5.05 13.95
C ALA A 67 -0.34 3.77 14.45
N LEU A 68 -1.07 3.05 15.32
CA LEU A 68 -0.77 1.69 15.75
C LEU A 68 -1.84 0.78 15.18
N HIS A 69 -1.40 -0.36 14.66
CA HIS A 69 -2.22 -1.34 13.96
C HIS A 69 -2.02 -2.73 14.55
N ASP A 70 -3.13 -3.47 14.72
CA ASP A 70 -3.10 -4.84 15.21
C ASP A 70 -2.86 -5.81 14.04
N VAL A 71 -1.74 -6.54 14.09
CA VAL A 71 -1.34 -7.55 13.10
C VAL A 71 -1.41 -8.91 13.76
N ASN A 72 -2.51 -9.61 13.55
CA ASN A 72 -2.79 -10.94 14.10
C ASN A 72 -3.08 -11.95 12.99
N ALA A 73 -2.51 -13.16 13.08
CA ALA A 73 -2.70 -14.20 12.07
C ALA A 73 -3.60 -15.35 12.55
N THR A 74 -4.06 -16.14 11.59
CA THR A 74 -4.77 -17.39 11.84
C THR A 74 -3.85 -18.48 12.40
N TYR A 75 -4.44 -19.59 12.79
CA TYR A 75 -3.72 -20.74 13.33
C TYR A 75 -2.79 -21.38 12.29
N TYR A 76 -1.72 -21.98 12.80
CA TYR A 76 -0.83 -22.79 11.97
C TYR A 76 -1.57 -23.99 11.38
N SER A 77 -1.24 -24.32 10.14
CA SER A 77 -1.76 -25.51 9.47
C SER A 77 -0.85 -26.71 9.76
N GLY A 78 -1.44 -27.82 10.20
CA GLY A 78 -0.73 -29.09 10.35
C GLY A 78 -0.41 -29.75 9.01
N VAL A 79 0.67 -30.53 8.93
CA VAL A 79 0.95 -31.41 7.78
C VAL A 79 -0.10 -32.50 7.71
N GLY A 80 -0.61 -32.76 6.50
CA GLY A 80 -1.52 -33.86 6.23
C GLY A 80 -2.98 -33.55 6.40
N ALA A 81 -3.46 -32.44 5.83
CA ALA A 81 -4.88 -32.10 5.69
C ALA A 81 -5.68 -31.95 6.99
N SER A 82 -5.03 -31.87 8.14
CA SER A 82 -5.73 -31.41 9.35
C SER A 82 -5.93 -29.89 9.22
N ALA A 83 -7.18 -29.48 9.26
CA ALA A 83 -7.54 -28.06 9.28
C ALA A 83 -6.74 -27.34 10.38
N ALA A 84 -6.31 -26.12 10.09
CA ALA A 84 -5.79 -25.19 11.08
C ALA A 84 -6.71 -25.22 12.31
N SER A 85 -6.17 -25.46 13.48
CA SER A 85 -6.95 -25.66 14.69
C SER A 85 -6.33 -24.93 15.87
N LEU A 86 -7.16 -24.70 16.89
CA LEU A 86 -6.72 -24.11 18.15
C LEU A 86 -5.52 -24.86 18.76
N GLY A 87 -5.46 -26.19 18.59
CA GLY A 87 -4.35 -27.01 19.07
C GLY A 87 -3.03 -26.84 18.32
N SER A 88 -3.05 -26.22 17.16
CA SER A 88 -1.85 -25.94 16.37
C SER A 88 -1.12 -24.67 16.81
N GLY A 89 -1.76 -23.80 17.59
CA GLY A 89 -1.24 -22.49 17.92
C GLY A 89 -1.29 -21.51 16.73
N HIS A 90 -0.83 -20.33 16.94
CA HIS A 90 -0.71 -19.27 15.94
C HIS A 90 0.55 -18.44 16.20
N PRO A 91 1.04 -17.65 15.22
CA PRO A 91 2.11 -16.68 15.48
C PRO A 91 1.68 -15.68 16.57
N ASP A 92 2.62 -15.23 17.37
CA ASP A 92 2.38 -14.13 18.29
C ASP A 92 1.95 -12.88 17.51
N ASP A 93 0.94 -12.18 18.05
CA ASP A 93 0.45 -10.94 17.48
C ASP A 93 1.56 -9.86 17.52
N LYS A 94 1.60 -9.01 16.50
CA LYS A 94 2.55 -7.90 16.43
C LYS A 94 1.81 -6.58 16.28
N VAL A 95 2.44 -5.52 16.76
CA VAL A 95 1.96 -4.16 16.55
C VAL A 95 2.61 -3.61 15.29
N GLY A 96 1.81 -3.42 14.26
CA GLY A 96 2.18 -2.61 13.11
C GLY A 96 2.07 -1.13 13.46
N TRP A 97 2.83 -0.29 12.77
CA TRP A 97 2.84 1.14 13.03
C TRP A 97 3.12 1.94 11.77
N VAL A 98 2.70 3.20 11.79
CA VAL A 98 3.00 4.17 10.74
C VAL A 98 3.34 5.51 11.37
N ILE A 99 4.27 6.20 10.74
CA ILE A 99 4.53 7.62 10.96
C ILE A 99 4.52 8.33 9.62
N GLY A 100 3.95 9.53 9.59
CA GLY A 100 3.93 10.33 8.38
C GLY A 100 3.81 11.80 8.67
N GLY A 101 4.04 12.60 7.65
CA GLY A 101 3.89 14.03 7.72
C GLY A 101 3.59 14.63 6.35
N GLY A 102 2.95 15.79 6.38
CA GLY A 102 2.63 16.52 5.17
C GLY A 102 2.71 18.03 5.41
N ILE A 103 2.97 18.73 4.32
CA ILE A 103 3.04 20.19 4.29
C ILE A 103 2.30 20.72 3.08
N LYS A 104 1.61 21.85 3.25
CA LYS A 104 1.08 22.67 2.18
C LYS A 104 1.64 24.07 2.35
N LEU A 105 2.31 24.57 1.34
CA LEU A 105 2.90 25.93 1.30
C LEU A 105 2.16 26.78 0.28
N ASN A 106 1.60 27.90 0.71
CA ASN A 106 1.04 28.89 -0.18
C ASN A 106 2.19 29.59 -0.93
N ALA A 107 2.06 29.75 -2.24
CA ALA A 107 3.09 30.31 -3.12
C ALA A 107 2.60 31.55 -3.89
N PRO A 108 2.08 32.59 -3.22
CA PRO A 108 1.51 33.77 -3.87
C PRO A 108 2.54 34.58 -4.65
N PHE A 109 3.84 34.34 -4.40
CA PHE A 109 4.95 34.96 -5.14
C PHE A 109 5.16 34.35 -6.55
N ILE A 110 4.59 33.16 -6.84
CA ILE A 110 4.56 32.56 -8.17
C ILE A 110 3.26 32.97 -8.88
N GLY A 111 2.12 32.80 -8.22
CA GLY A 111 0.81 33.15 -8.73
C GLY A 111 -0.20 33.26 -7.59
N GLN A 112 -1.21 34.11 -7.76
CA GLN A 112 -2.23 34.27 -6.74
C GLN A 112 -3.06 33.01 -6.58
N GLY A 113 -3.01 32.41 -5.39
CA GLY A 113 -3.71 31.17 -5.07
C GLY A 113 -2.86 29.90 -5.26
N ASP A 114 -1.66 30.03 -5.81
CA ASP A 114 -0.74 28.90 -6.00
C ASP A 114 -0.31 28.28 -4.68
N TYR A 115 -0.11 26.98 -4.72
CA TYR A 115 0.45 26.24 -3.60
C TYR A 115 1.22 24.99 -4.02
N VAL A 116 2.15 24.59 -3.18
CA VAL A 116 2.85 23.31 -3.24
C VAL A 116 2.41 22.49 -2.04
N GLN A 117 2.19 21.20 -2.23
CA GLN A 117 1.94 20.27 -1.15
C GLN A 117 2.78 19.01 -1.31
N ALA A 118 3.21 18.45 -0.19
CA ALA A 118 3.95 17.19 -0.17
C ALA A 118 3.63 16.41 1.10
N GLN A 119 3.74 15.09 1.01
CA GLN A 119 3.64 14.20 2.16
C GLN A 119 4.61 13.04 2.03
N VAL A 120 5.01 12.51 3.17
CA VAL A 120 5.80 11.30 3.30
C VAL A 120 5.18 10.42 4.38
N SER A 121 5.18 9.11 4.17
CA SER A 121 4.75 8.14 5.17
C SER A 121 5.69 6.95 5.15
N TYR A 122 5.95 6.39 6.33
CA TYR A 122 6.73 5.18 6.54
C TYR A 122 5.96 4.26 7.47
N THR A 123 5.91 2.98 7.16
CA THR A 123 5.17 1.98 7.93
C THR A 123 5.91 0.66 8.03
N GLN A 124 5.62 -0.04 9.10
CA GLN A 124 5.95 -1.45 9.27
C GLN A 124 4.71 -2.19 9.75
N GLY A 125 4.19 -3.10 8.93
CA GLY A 125 3.02 -3.91 9.24
C GLY A 125 1.67 -3.18 9.16
N ALA A 126 1.59 -2.00 8.50
CA ALA A 126 0.33 -1.25 8.33
C ALA A 126 0.27 -0.58 6.95
N LEU A 127 0.36 -1.39 5.88
CA LEU A 127 0.55 -0.90 4.52
C LEU A 127 -0.57 -0.02 4.00
N ARG A 128 -1.80 -0.20 4.48
CA ARG A 128 -2.95 0.61 4.04
C ARG A 128 -2.89 2.08 4.43
N TYR A 129 -1.96 2.47 5.28
CA TYR A 129 -1.66 3.88 5.55
C TYR A 129 -0.72 4.50 4.50
N VAL A 130 0.01 3.66 3.74
CA VAL A 130 0.86 4.08 2.62
C VAL A 130 0.15 3.89 1.28
N PHE A 131 -0.54 2.74 1.10
CA PHE A 131 -1.31 2.40 -0.09
C PHE A 131 -2.81 2.33 0.26
N GLN A 132 -3.59 3.27 -0.24
CA GLN A 132 -5.03 3.33 0.05
C GLN A 132 -5.86 2.33 -0.79
N THR A 133 -5.38 1.11 -0.96
CA THR A 133 -6.07 0.04 -1.67
C THR A 133 -6.34 -1.15 -0.76
N THR A 134 -7.40 -1.88 -1.03
CA THR A 134 -7.74 -3.15 -0.37
C THR A 134 -7.24 -4.36 -1.15
N GLN A 135 -6.61 -4.13 -2.30
CA GLN A 135 -6.12 -5.22 -3.14
C GLN A 135 -4.86 -5.84 -2.55
N PRO A 136 -4.64 -7.14 -2.75
CA PRO A 136 -3.46 -7.85 -2.26
C PRO A 136 -2.19 -7.54 -3.07
N SER A 137 -2.32 -6.73 -4.10
CA SER A 137 -1.21 -6.37 -4.97
C SER A 137 -1.39 -5.00 -5.61
N TRP A 138 -0.29 -4.36 -5.93
CA TRP A 138 -0.21 -3.23 -6.83
C TRP A 138 0.18 -3.74 -8.21
N SER A 139 -0.61 -3.47 -9.24
CA SER A 139 -0.38 -4.03 -10.57
C SER A 139 -0.45 -2.96 -11.66
N ILE A 140 0.41 -3.12 -12.65
CA ILE A 140 0.37 -2.35 -13.89
C ILE A 140 0.32 -3.32 -15.06
N ASN A 141 -0.63 -3.09 -15.97
CA ASN A 141 -0.71 -3.78 -17.24
C ASN A 141 0.03 -2.95 -18.30
N ASP A 142 1.02 -3.53 -18.94
CA ASP A 142 1.71 -2.94 -20.06
C ASP A 142 0.87 -3.02 -21.34
N THR A 143 1.23 -2.23 -22.34
CA THR A 143 0.56 -2.16 -23.66
C THR A 143 0.63 -3.46 -24.47
N GLY A 144 1.48 -4.41 -24.08
CA GLY A 144 1.51 -5.77 -24.59
C GLY A 144 0.61 -6.73 -23.82
N ASN A 145 0.94 -8.00 -23.87
CA ASN A 145 0.27 -9.05 -23.10
C ASN A 145 0.96 -9.32 -21.75
N SER A 146 1.74 -8.38 -21.25
CA SER A 146 2.44 -8.50 -19.99
C SER A 146 1.75 -7.68 -18.89
N ALA A 147 1.78 -8.21 -17.70
CA ALA A 147 1.39 -7.50 -16.49
C ALA A 147 2.43 -7.79 -15.41
N GLY A 148 2.73 -6.79 -14.62
CA GLY A 148 3.54 -6.93 -13.43
C GLY A 148 2.76 -6.56 -12.20
N PHE A 149 3.08 -7.18 -11.09
CA PHE A 149 2.47 -6.86 -9.80
C PHE A 149 3.50 -6.89 -8.68
N GLY A 150 3.30 -6.03 -7.69
CA GLY A 150 3.97 -6.03 -6.41
C GLY A 150 3.05 -6.58 -5.34
N ILE A 151 3.55 -7.50 -4.53
CA ILE A 151 2.79 -8.10 -3.42
C ILE A 151 2.59 -7.03 -2.34
N MET A 152 1.40 -7.00 -1.74
CA MET A 152 1.06 -6.11 -0.64
C MET A 152 0.51 -6.94 0.51
N SER A 153 1.25 -7.01 1.61
CA SER A 153 0.81 -7.67 2.84
C SER A 153 1.29 -6.88 4.05
N ASP A 154 0.53 -6.91 5.15
CA ASP A 154 0.98 -6.32 6.42
C ASP A 154 2.05 -7.19 7.06
N ALA A 155 1.94 -8.53 6.89
CA ALA A 155 2.93 -9.47 7.37
C ALA A 155 2.96 -10.75 6.53
N VAL A 156 4.04 -11.53 6.71
CA VAL A 156 4.24 -12.85 6.13
C VAL A 156 4.65 -13.81 7.24
N TYR A 157 4.20 -15.05 7.19
CA TYR A 157 4.65 -16.12 8.08
C TYR A 157 4.63 -17.49 7.40
N ASN A 158 5.32 -18.46 7.99
CA ASN A 158 5.25 -19.84 7.58
C ASN A 158 4.34 -20.59 8.56
N GLY A 159 3.19 -21.06 8.09
CA GLY A 159 2.16 -21.72 8.90
C GLY A 159 2.34 -23.21 9.07
N THR A 160 3.36 -23.85 8.50
CA THR A 160 3.50 -25.31 8.53
C THR A 160 4.08 -25.81 9.85
N ILE A 161 3.32 -26.60 10.57
CA ILE A 161 3.81 -27.47 11.63
C ILE A 161 4.07 -28.84 11.00
N THR A 162 5.33 -29.18 10.76
CA THR A 162 5.68 -30.46 10.12
C THR A 162 5.69 -31.62 11.08
N GLY A 163 5.13 -32.76 10.65
CA GLY A 163 5.16 -34.02 11.37
C GLY A 163 6.46 -34.81 11.31
N VAL A 164 7.48 -34.40 10.55
CA VAL A 164 8.77 -35.09 10.46
C VAL A 164 9.91 -34.10 10.28
N GLY A 165 10.51 -33.68 11.36
CA GLY A 165 11.90 -33.16 11.38
C GLY A 165 12.09 -31.68 11.04
N ILE A 166 11.11 -30.94 10.58
CA ILE A 166 11.21 -29.49 10.32
C ILE A 166 10.00 -28.79 10.92
N ASN A 167 10.13 -28.24 12.10
CA ASN A 167 9.18 -27.25 12.61
C ASN A 167 9.48 -25.94 11.90
N ALA A 168 8.78 -25.68 10.81
CA ALA A 168 8.99 -24.48 9.98
C ALA A 168 8.06 -23.32 10.36
N ALA A 169 7.20 -23.50 11.36
CA ALA A 169 6.33 -22.44 11.86
C ALA A 169 7.18 -21.23 12.32
N THR A 170 6.85 -20.05 11.80
CA THR A 170 7.58 -18.83 12.13
C THR A 170 6.70 -17.82 12.82
N SER A 171 7.30 -16.84 13.47
CA SER A 171 6.63 -15.60 13.88
C SER A 171 6.21 -14.79 12.62
N LEU A 172 5.35 -13.78 12.84
CA LEU A 172 5.03 -12.81 11.81
C LEU A 172 6.26 -11.99 11.42
N GLU A 173 6.52 -11.85 10.14
CA GLU A 173 7.49 -10.93 9.56
C GLU A 173 6.75 -9.72 9.01
N LEU A 174 6.85 -8.58 9.69
CA LEU A 174 6.17 -7.35 9.29
C LEU A 174 6.78 -6.79 8.01
N THR A 175 5.94 -6.38 7.08
CA THR A 175 6.35 -5.75 5.82
C THR A 175 6.62 -4.27 6.05
N THR A 176 7.69 -3.77 5.45
CA THR A 176 8.05 -2.35 5.48
C THR A 176 7.60 -1.67 4.18
N ALA A 177 7.03 -0.47 4.30
CA ALA A 177 6.73 0.35 3.13
C ALA A 177 6.91 1.84 3.44
N TRP A 178 7.19 2.63 2.40
CA TRP A 178 7.18 4.07 2.49
C TRP A 178 6.75 4.71 1.18
N ASN A 179 6.24 5.94 1.26
CA ASN A 179 5.91 6.72 0.09
C ASN A 179 6.25 8.20 0.27
N VAL A 180 6.40 8.87 -0.85
CA VAL A 180 6.39 10.33 -0.94
C VAL A 180 5.50 10.75 -2.09
N ASN A 181 4.69 11.78 -1.86
CA ASN A 181 3.83 12.38 -2.88
C ASN A 181 4.01 13.90 -2.83
N ALA A 182 4.02 14.53 -3.99
CA ALA A 182 4.09 15.98 -4.10
C ALA A 182 3.17 16.47 -5.22
N ALA A 183 2.65 17.68 -5.06
CA ALA A 183 1.87 18.36 -6.08
C ALA A 183 2.07 19.86 -6.00
N TYR A 184 2.06 20.50 -7.17
CA TYR A 184 2.01 21.94 -7.34
C TYR A 184 0.74 22.31 -8.11
N GLU A 185 -0.02 23.28 -7.62
CA GLU A 185 -1.21 23.80 -8.29
C GLU A 185 -0.95 25.25 -8.70
N HIS A 186 -1.08 25.53 -10.00
CA HIS A 186 -0.95 26.86 -10.57
C HIS A 186 -2.29 27.40 -11.06
N PHE A 187 -2.65 28.60 -10.63
CA PHE A 187 -3.86 29.29 -11.05
C PHE A 187 -3.51 30.37 -12.11
N TRP A 188 -3.69 30.01 -13.38
CA TRP A 188 -3.52 30.95 -14.50
C TRP A 188 -4.47 32.16 -14.40
N ASN A 189 -5.67 31.89 -13.95
CA ASN A 189 -6.72 32.87 -13.68
C ASN A 189 -7.87 32.15 -12.90
N PRO A 190 -8.95 32.85 -12.48
CA PRO A 190 -10.05 32.22 -11.72
C PRO A 190 -10.73 31.04 -12.42
N ARG A 191 -10.58 30.92 -13.74
CA ARG A 191 -11.21 29.84 -14.52
C ARG A 191 -10.27 28.70 -14.90
N TRP A 192 -8.96 28.96 -14.95
CA TRP A 192 -8.00 27.97 -15.42
C TRP A 192 -6.94 27.69 -14.36
N ARG A 193 -6.72 26.40 -14.11
CA ARG A 193 -5.64 25.94 -13.25
C ARG A 193 -5.00 24.68 -13.80
N THR A 194 -3.73 24.48 -13.49
CA THR A 194 -2.97 23.29 -13.86
C THR A 194 -2.24 22.77 -12.64
N SER A 195 -2.36 21.48 -12.39
CA SER A 195 -1.59 20.76 -11.38
C SER A 195 -0.48 19.97 -12.03
N LEU A 196 0.70 19.99 -11.44
CA LEU A 196 1.74 18.98 -11.66
C LEU A 196 1.86 18.15 -10.39
N TYR A 197 1.82 16.83 -10.51
CA TYR A 197 1.88 15.94 -9.35
C TYR A 197 2.69 14.70 -9.65
N GLY A 198 3.18 14.06 -8.60
CA GLY A 198 3.89 12.81 -8.69
C GLY A 198 4.13 12.18 -7.34
N GLY A 199 4.63 10.98 -7.38
CA GLY A 199 4.94 10.23 -6.17
C GLY A 199 5.81 9.02 -6.45
N TYR A 200 6.31 8.48 -5.35
CA TYR A 200 7.10 7.27 -5.31
C TYR A 200 6.67 6.45 -4.10
N ALA A 201 6.65 5.15 -4.23
CA ALA A 201 6.41 4.23 -3.13
C ALA A 201 7.25 2.96 -3.29
N GLN A 202 7.66 2.40 -2.17
CA GLN A 202 8.43 1.16 -2.10
C GLN A 202 7.87 0.24 -1.02
N VAL A 203 7.90 -1.05 -1.32
CA VAL A 203 7.60 -2.14 -0.38
C VAL A 203 8.82 -3.02 -0.28
N SER A 204 9.20 -3.35 0.95
CA SER A 204 10.37 -4.20 1.24
C SER A 204 10.00 -5.28 2.25
N TYR A 205 10.50 -6.48 1.99
CA TYR A 205 10.35 -7.65 2.81
C TYR A 205 11.67 -7.99 3.50
N SER A 206 11.62 -8.46 4.74
CA SER A 206 12.82 -8.96 5.42
C SER A 206 13.38 -10.18 4.68
N SER A 207 14.64 -10.52 4.92
CA SER A 207 15.25 -11.74 4.33
C SER A 207 14.45 -12.99 4.69
N ASN A 208 13.88 -13.06 5.90
CA ASN A 208 13.02 -14.16 6.32
C ASN A 208 11.70 -14.15 5.54
N ALA A 209 11.04 -13.00 5.41
CA ALA A 209 9.80 -12.87 4.65
C ALA A 209 10.02 -13.23 3.18
N ASN A 210 11.11 -12.78 2.56
CA ASN A 210 11.48 -13.15 1.20
C ASN A 210 11.70 -14.66 1.08
N SER A 211 12.40 -15.28 2.02
CA SER A 211 12.59 -16.75 2.04
C SER A 211 11.24 -17.49 2.11
N ILE A 212 10.29 -16.99 2.89
CA ILE A 212 8.94 -17.55 3.01
C ILE A 212 8.14 -17.36 1.71
N LEU A 213 8.16 -16.15 1.14
CA LEU A 213 7.43 -15.83 -0.10
C LEU A 213 7.98 -16.56 -1.32
N CYS A 214 9.28 -16.80 -1.35
CA CYS A 214 9.94 -17.52 -2.43
C CYS A 214 9.78 -19.03 -2.36
N GLY A 215 9.17 -19.49 -1.29
CA GLY A 215 8.85 -20.90 -1.03
C GLY A 215 10.06 -21.69 -0.52
N PHE A 216 9.82 -22.44 0.54
CA PHE A 216 10.59 -23.65 0.76
C PHE A 216 10.18 -24.60 -0.37
N GLY A 217 11.02 -24.76 -1.39
CA GLY A 217 10.77 -25.78 -2.40
C GLY A 217 10.36 -27.09 -1.72
N ALA A 218 9.59 -27.94 -2.37
CA ALA A 218 9.07 -29.21 -1.84
C ALA A 218 10.15 -30.12 -1.20
N ASN A 219 11.42 -29.76 -1.33
CA ASN A 219 12.60 -30.46 -0.80
C ASN A 219 13.43 -29.60 0.18
N GLY A 220 12.89 -28.52 0.74
CA GLY A 220 13.62 -27.68 1.70
C GLY A 220 14.73 -26.82 1.09
N VAL A 221 14.79 -26.68 -0.21
CA VAL A 221 15.77 -25.83 -0.90
C VAL A 221 15.22 -24.42 -0.98
N VAL A 222 15.83 -23.51 -0.23
CA VAL A 222 15.59 -22.07 -0.36
C VAL A 222 16.02 -21.62 -1.76
N ASN A 223 15.12 -21.04 -2.54
CA ASN A 223 15.46 -20.41 -3.81
C ASN A 223 16.40 -19.22 -3.55
N ASN A 224 17.69 -19.44 -3.73
CA ASN A 224 18.69 -18.38 -3.61
C ASN A 224 18.46 -17.34 -4.73
N GLY A 225 18.12 -16.12 -4.34
CA GLY A 225 18.00 -14.99 -5.24
C GLY A 225 16.57 -14.55 -5.56
N CYS A 226 15.56 -15.13 -4.91
CA CYS A 226 14.21 -14.60 -4.96
C CYS A 226 14.10 -13.36 -4.06
N ASP A 227 13.50 -12.32 -4.59
CA ASP A 227 13.24 -11.05 -3.92
C ASP A 227 11.84 -10.59 -4.28
N SER A 228 11.03 -10.27 -3.28
CA SER A 228 9.65 -9.78 -3.44
C SER A 228 9.54 -8.28 -3.27
N ASP A 229 10.65 -7.60 -3.08
CA ASP A 229 10.70 -6.14 -2.99
C ASP A 229 10.32 -5.52 -4.34
N TRP A 230 9.62 -4.40 -4.29
CA TRP A 230 9.20 -3.67 -5.47
C TRP A 230 8.99 -2.19 -5.18
N GLN A 231 8.98 -1.40 -6.23
CA GLN A 231 8.75 0.03 -6.13
C GLN A 231 7.88 0.53 -7.29
N THR A 232 7.21 1.63 -7.09
CA THR A 232 6.40 2.29 -8.10
C THR A 232 6.57 3.79 -8.03
N TRP A 233 6.49 4.45 -9.18
CA TRP A 233 6.46 5.89 -9.24
C TRP A 233 5.51 6.36 -10.34
N TRP A 234 5.05 7.57 -10.20
CA TRP A 234 4.15 8.21 -11.17
C TRP A 234 4.39 9.69 -11.22
N VAL A 235 4.12 10.26 -12.39
CA VAL A 235 4.09 11.70 -12.61
C VAL A 235 2.93 12.02 -13.53
N GLY A 236 2.24 13.11 -13.26
CA GLY A 236 1.09 13.51 -14.06
C GLY A 236 0.83 15.00 -14.00
N SER A 237 -0.03 15.44 -14.92
CA SER A 237 -0.49 16.81 -14.99
C SER A 237 -1.97 16.84 -15.30
N ARG A 238 -2.69 17.70 -14.59
CA ARG A 238 -4.11 17.95 -14.80
C ARG A 238 -4.34 19.41 -15.10
N THR A 239 -5.01 19.71 -16.20
CA THR A 239 -5.52 21.06 -16.51
C THR A 239 -7.03 21.07 -16.36
N GLN A 240 -7.54 22.02 -15.61
CA GLN A 240 -8.96 22.19 -15.32
C GLN A 240 -9.46 23.56 -15.75
N TRP A 241 -10.62 23.59 -16.40
CA TRP A 241 -11.35 24.77 -16.78
C TRP A 241 -12.67 24.85 -15.99
N ASN A 242 -12.81 25.85 -15.13
CA ASN A 242 -14.04 26.16 -14.42
C ASN A 242 -14.91 27.03 -15.35
N VAL A 243 -15.87 26.40 -16.03
CA VAL A 243 -16.79 27.07 -16.97
C VAL A 243 -17.72 28.01 -16.19
N THR A 244 -18.26 27.50 -15.09
CA THR A 244 -19.01 28.26 -14.08
C THR A 244 -18.51 27.90 -12.69
N LYS A 245 -19.05 28.53 -11.64
CA LYS A 245 -18.72 28.17 -10.25
C LYS A 245 -19.09 26.71 -9.92
N ASP A 246 -20.10 26.16 -10.58
CA ASP A 246 -20.67 24.84 -10.29
C ASP A 246 -20.38 23.80 -11.39
N PHE A 247 -19.63 24.18 -12.43
CA PHE A 247 -19.33 23.31 -13.56
C PHE A 247 -17.90 23.46 -14.05
N TYR A 248 -17.16 22.34 -14.06
CA TYR A 248 -15.82 22.31 -14.61
C TYR A 248 -15.57 21.12 -15.53
N MET A 249 -14.61 21.28 -16.41
CA MET A 249 -14.04 20.22 -17.24
C MET A 249 -12.54 20.14 -17.01
N GLY A 250 -11.96 18.97 -17.19
CA GLY A 250 -10.51 18.79 -17.03
C GLY A 250 -9.97 17.62 -17.82
N VAL A 251 -8.71 17.74 -18.19
CA VAL A 251 -7.90 16.69 -18.79
C VAL A 251 -6.77 16.36 -17.82
N ASP A 252 -6.54 15.08 -17.63
CA ASP A 252 -5.51 14.54 -16.76
C ASP A 252 -4.70 13.52 -17.55
N VAL A 253 -3.38 13.64 -17.48
CA VAL A 253 -2.41 12.73 -18.10
C VAL A 253 -1.46 12.26 -17.03
N MET A 254 -1.30 10.95 -16.89
CA MET A 254 -0.41 10.36 -15.89
C MET A 254 0.41 9.24 -16.53
N TYR A 255 1.69 9.26 -16.28
CA TYR A 255 2.59 8.14 -16.49
C TYR A 255 2.85 7.45 -15.16
N SER A 256 2.85 6.13 -15.17
CA SER A 256 3.18 5.30 -14.00
C SER A 256 4.05 4.13 -14.40
N ARG A 257 4.96 3.75 -13.52
CA ARG A 257 5.83 2.60 -13.69
C ARG A 257 5.94 1.81 -12.39
N LEU A 258 6.02 0.50 -12.53
CA LEU A 258 6.23 -0.45 -11.46
C LEU A 258 7.54 -1.17 -11.72
N ASP A 259 8.53 -0.95 -10.87
CA ASP A 259 9.87 -1.54 -11.00
C ASP A 259 10.01 -2.75 -10.11
N SER A 260 10.77 -3.73 -10.56
CA SER A 260 11.03 -5.00 -9.85
C SER A 260 9.76 -5.79 -9.54
N ALA A 261 8.75 -5.64 -10.36
CA ALA A 261 7.49 -6.35 -10.21
C ALA A 261 7.63 -7.84 -10.56
N THR A 262 6.78 -8.66 -9.99
CA THR A 262 6.65 -10.06 -10.38
C THR A 262 5.82 -10.14 -11.67
N ALA A 263 6.33 -10.83 -12.69
CA ALA A 263 5.61 -11.02 -13.95
C ALA A 263 4.37 -11.89 -13.75
N SER A 264 3.26 -11.51 -14.40
CA SER A 264 2.12 -12.40 -14.53
C SER A 264 2.41 -13.47 -15.58
N VAL A 265 2.28 -14.74 -15.22
CA VAL A 265 2.48 -15.86 -16.16
C VAL A 265 1.25 -16.16 -17.00
N SER A 266 0.14 -15.45 -16.81
CA SER A 266 -1.07 -15.62 -17.63
C SER A 266 -1.81 -14.30 -17.82
N PRO A 267 -1.76 -13.72 -19.03
CA PRO A 267 -2.48 -12.48 -19.33
C PRO A 267 -4.00 -12.65 -19.35
N THR A 268 -4.49 -13.88 -19.49
CA THR A 268 -5.92 -14.18 -19.62
C THR A 268 -6.66 -14.36 -18.30
N LEU A 269 -5.97 -14.48 -17.18
CA LEU A 269 -6.60 -14.87 -15.93
C LEU A 269 -6.63 -13.76 -14.87
N GLY A 270 -5.96 -12.64 -15.06
CA GLY A 270 -5.85 -11.64 -13.97
C GLY A 270 -5.38 -12.25 -12.65
N ALA A 271 -4.98 -13.49 -12.69
CA ALA A 271 -4.65 -14.32 -11.57
C ALA A 271 -3.18 -14.13 -11.26
N LEU A 272 -2.93 -13.57 -10.13
CA LEU A 272 -1.70 -13.62 -9.40
C LEU A 272 -1.19 -15.05 -9.35
N ALA A 273 -0.40 -15.45 -10.32
CA ALA A 273 0.38 -16.67 -10.20
C ALA A 273 1.55 -16.38 -9.24
N ILE A 274 1.24 -15.99 -8.02
CA ILE A 274 2.16 -16.15 -6.91
C ILE A 274 2.09 -17.64 -6.61
N SER A 275 2.96 -18.42 -7.21
CA SER A 275 3.19 -19.78 -6.76
C SER A 275 4.55 -19.82 -6.08
N PRO A 276 4.61 -19.52 -4.78
CA PRO A 276 5.84 -19.71 -4.02
C PRO A 276 6.31 -21.17 -4.05
N ASN A 277 5.40 -22.10 -4.30
CA ASN A 277 5.66 -23.54 -4.18
C ASN A 277 6.11 -24.26 -5.46
N LEU A 278 6.26 -23.57 -6.60
CA LEU A 278 6.63 -24.24 -7.86
C LEU A 278 8.14 -24.29 -8.13
N GLY A 279 8.99 -23.70 -7.28
CA GLY A 279 10.44 -23.66 -7.51
C GLY A 279 10.84 -22.92 -8.79
N VAL A 280 9.90 -22.24 -9.44
CA VAL A 280 10.11 -21.46 -10.65
C VAL A 280 10.38 -20.02 -10.23
N GLN A 281 11.56 -19.51 -10.55
CA GLN A 281 11.83 -18.09 -10.46
C GLN A 281 10.91 -17.37 -11.44
N VAL A 282 9.94 -16.63 -10.90
CA VAL A 282 9.10 -15.77 -11.74
C VAL A 282 9.96 -14.57 -12.15
N PRO A 283 10.09 -14.26 -13.43
CA PRO A 283 10.93 -13.17 -13.87
C PRO A 283 10.44 -11.84 -13.31
N LYS A 284 11.37 -10.96 -12.98
CA LYS A 284 11.09 -9.56 -12.67
C LYS A 284 10.81 -8.79 -13.96
N VAL A 285 9.86 -7.89 -13.91
CA VAL A 285 9.46 -7.02 -15.02
C VAL A 285 9.21 -5.60 -14.50
N ASP A 286 9.34 -4.65 -15.40
CA ASP A 286 9.19 -3.23 -15.10
C ASP A 286 8.08 -2.62 -16.00
N PRO A 287 6.80 -3.02 -15.82
CA PRO A 287 5.73 -2.51 -16.65
C PRO A 287 5.46 -1.04 -16.40
N ASP A 288 5.09 -0.34 -17.46
CA ASP A 288 4.66 1.05 -17.40
C ASP A 288 3.33 1.28 -18.10
N ASN A 289 2.69 2.40 -17.80
CA ASN A 289 1.41 2.75 -18.41
C ASN A 289 1.21 4.26 -18.46
N TRP A 290 0.54 4.70 -19.55
CA TRP A 290 0.00 6.03 -19.71
C TRP A 290 -1.50 6.01 -19.48
N ALA A 291 -1.98 6.84 -18.58
CA ALA A 291 -3.40 7.04 -18.31
C ALA A 291 -3.84 8.43 -18.76
N PHE A 292 -4.93 8.47 -19.53
CA PHE A 292 -5.56 9.71 -19.97
C PHE A 292 -6.97 9.73 -19.41
N ARG A 293 -7.36 10.82 -18.77
CA ARG A 293 -8.68 11.00 -18.22
C ARG A 293 -9.27 12.34 -18.67
N PHE A 294 -10.47 12.29 -19.22
CA PHE A 294 -11.32 13.46 -19.35
C PHE A 294 -12.38 13.43 -18.25
N ARG A 295 -12.54 14.54 -17.55
CA ARG A 295 -13.52 14.67 -16.48
C ARG A 295 -14.42 15.86 -16.74
N VAL A 296 -15.72 15.64 -16.57
CA VAL A 296 -16.76 16.67 -16.50
C VAL A 296 -17.42 16.54 -15.13
N HIS A 297 -17.58 17.65 -14.43
CA HIS A 297 -18.19 17.65 -13.11
C HIS A 297 -19.15 18.84 -12.98
N ARG A 298 -20.31 18.58 -12.42
CA ARG A 298 -21.31 19.60 -12.10
C ARG A 298 -21.85 19.37 -10.70
N ASP A 299 -21.81 20.43 -9.88
CA ASP A 299 -22.47 20.46 -8.58
C ASP A 299 -23.93 20.82 -8.78
N PHE A 300 -24.85 20.02 -8.21
CA PHE A 300 -26.30 20.24 -8.30
C PHE A 300 -26.85 20.92 -7.05
N TYR A 301 -26.03 21.07 -6.04
CA TYR A 301 -26.37 21.76 -4.80
C TYR A 301 -25.49 23.01 -4.68
N PRO A 302 -26.11 24.21 -4.49
CA PRO A 302 -25.38 25.44 -4.33
C PRO A 302 -24.63 25.52 -2.97
#